data_77d784bee0c2707341dca4e9dcc40d6a
#
_entry.id   77d784bee0c2707341dca4e9dcc40d6a
#
_cell.length_a   1.000
_cell.length_b   1.000
_cell.length_c   1.000
_cell.angle_alpha   90.00
_cell.angle_beta   90.00
_cell.angle_gamma   90.00
#
_symmetry.space_group_name_H-M   'P 1'
#
loop_
_entity.id
_entity.type
_entity.pdbx_description
1 polymer ?
#
loop_
_entity_poly.entity_id
_entity_poly.type
_entity_poly.pdbx_seq_one_letter_code
_entity_poly.pdbx_strand_id
1 'polypeptide(L)'
;MLKTVDLSKRFGGNNLVLDGVSVAFDEASVTAIMGPSGSGKTTLLNCLSGMLRATSGEVILDGVDITGLGRRKLEALRRTSFGFIFQDYNLIDALTAVQNVRLPSPFGGAEVTEPRAREMLALVGLSGLENRYPAELSGGQRQRVAIARALAAERRVVFADEPTGALDSASRREVLEHFAALPALGSTVVVVTHDPTVAAAASRVLFLYDGVIVDDRSGLGARDIAARLTDLEARP
;
A
#
# COMPACT_ATOMS: atom_id res chain seq x y z
N MET A 1 -6.35 5.41 13.72
CA MET A 1 -7.29 5.41 12.57
C MET A 1 -6.84 6.42 11.51
N LEU A 2 -6.74 6.01 10.24
CA LEU A 2 -6.44 6.87 9.09
C LEU A 2 -7.75 7.34 8.44
N LYS A 3 -7.85 8.62 8.07
CA LYS A 3 -9.01 9.15 7.34
C LYS A 3 -8.66 10.39 6.53
N THR A 4 -9.49 10.70 5.53
CA THR A 4 -9.47 11.98 4.80
C THR A 4 -10.76 12.77 5.04
N VAL A 5 -10.67 14.07 4.93
CA VAL A 5 -11.80 15.00 4.99
C VAL A 5 -11.65 15.99 3.82
N ASP A 6 -12.60 15.94 2.88
CA ASP A 6 -12.69 16.81 1.69
C ASP A 6 -11.37 16.95 0.92
N LEU A 7 -10.63 15.83 0.82
CA LEU A 7 -9.30 15.80 0.23
C LEU A 7 -9.37 16.05 -1.27
N SER A 8 -8.70 17.09 -1.73
CA SER A 8 -8.63 17.43 -3.15
C SER A 8 -7.20 17.61 -3.62
N LYS A 9 -6.95 17.25 -4.88
CA LYS A 9 -5.63 17.41 -5.52
C LYS A 9 -5.77 17.93 -6.93
N ARG A 10 -5.07 19.03 -7.22
CA ARG A 10 -4.91 19.62 -8.56
C ARG A 10 -3.45 19.59 -8.99
N PHE A 11 -3.22 19.42 -10.28
CA PHE A 11 -1.92 19.53 -10.92
C PHE A 11 -1.98 20.57 -12.04
N GLY A 12 -0.93 21.34 -12.24
CA GLY A 12 -0.72 22.22 -13.39
C GLY A 12 -1.92 23.13 -13.72
N GLY A 13 -2.33 23.99 -12.81
CA GLY A 13 -3.44 24.92 -13.00
C GLY A 13 -4.82 24.31 -12.71
N ASN A 14 -5.50 23.69 -13.67
CA ASN A 14 -6.92 23.32 -13.52
C ASN A 14 -7.18 21.80 -13.57
N ASN A 15 -6.15 20.95 -13.64
CA ASN A 15 -6.35 19.51 -13.69
C ASN A 15 -6.66 18.95 -12.29
N LEU A 16 -7.94 18.81 -11.98
CA LEU A 16 -8.47 18.24 -10.74
C LEU A 16 -8.40 16.70 -10.85
N VAL A 17 -7.59 16.07 -10.00
CA VAL A 17 -7.37 14.61 -9.99
C VAL A 17 -8.06 13.94 -8.81
N LEU A 18 -8.22 14.66 -7.69
CA LEU A 18 -9.05 14.24 -6.57
C LEU A 18 -9.99 15.37 -6.21
N ASP A 19 -11.26 15.07 -5.96
CA ASP A 19 -12.33 16.03 -5.70
C ASP A 19 -13.10 15.67 -4.43
N GLY A 20 -12.77 16.33 -3.32
CA GLY A 20 -13.51 16.22 -2.06
C GLY A 20 -13.56 14.81 -1.45
N VAL A 21 -12.52 14.01 -1.61
CA VAL A 21 -12.50 12.62 -1.12
C VAL A 21 -12.51 12.57 0.40
N SER A 22 -13.61 12.07 0.98
CA SER A 22 -13.77 11.84 2.42
C SER A 22 -13.97 10.35 2.68
N VAL A 23 -13.01 9.70 3.36
CA VAL A 23 -13.04 8.28 3.68
C VAL A 23 -12.27 7.98 4.96
N ALA A 24 -12.77 7.05 5.76
CA ALA A 24 -12.07 6.49 6.90
C ALA A 24 -11.65 5.05 6.62
N PHE A 25 -10.46 4.67 7.06
CA PHE A 25 -9.92 3.31 6.94
C PHE A 25 -9.98 2.63 8.31
N ASP A 26 -10.59 1.45 8.36
CA ASP A 26 -10.71 0.69 9.59
C ASP A 26 -9.34 0.19 10.06
N GLU A 27 -9.11 0.21 11.37
CA GLU A 27 -7.86 -0.31 11.95
C GLU A 27 -7.77 -1.82 11.76
N ALA A 28 -6.54 -2.32 11.61
CA ALA A 28 -6.27 -3.74 11.43
C ALA A 28 -7.14 -4.40 10.34
N SER A 29 -7.27 -3.72 9.20
CA SER A 29 -8.07 -4.17 8.05
C SER A 29 -7.32 -3.99 6.73
N VAL A 30 -7.81 -4.61 5.67
CA VAL A 30 -7.35 -4.36 4.30
C VAL A 30 -8.44 -3.65 3.53
N THR A 31 -8.15 -2.46 3.02
CA THR A 31 -9.03 -1.72 2.10
C THR A 31 -8.39 -1.65 0.73
N ALA A 32 -9.07 -2.13 -0.30
CA ALA A 32 -8.66 -1.98 -1.68
C ALA A 32 -9.27 -0.71 -2.29
N ILE A 33 -8.47 0.02 -3.08
CA ILE A 33 -8.90 1.15 -3.89
C ILE A 33 -8.81 0.72 -5.36
N MET A 34 -9.94 0.68 -6.04
CA MET A 34 -10.07 0.27 -7.42
C MET A 34 -10.66 1.39 -8.29
N GLY A 35 -10.53 1.26 -9.59
CA GLY A 35 -11.08 2.20 -10.57
C GLY A 35 -10.31 2.17 -11.89
N PRO A 36 -10.81 2.80 -12.95
CA PRO A 36 -10.15 2.90 -14.25
C PRO A 36 -8.75 3.53 -14.18
N SER A 37 -7.97 3.36 -15.24
CA SER A 37 -6.70 4.09 -15.38
C SER A 37 -6.98 5.61 -15.38
N GLY A 38 -6.15 6.36 -14.65
CA GLY A 38 -6.34 7.81 -14.54
C GLY A 38 -7.35 8.28 -13.49
N SER A 39 -8.10 7.39 -12.83
CA SER A 39 -9.12 7.80 -11.84
C SER A 39 -8.58 8.47 -10.56
N GLY A 40 -7.25 8.50 -10.36
CA GLY A 40 -6.62 9.18 -9.22
C GLY A 40 -6.14 8.24 -8.08
N LYS A 41 -6.17 6.92 -8.24
CA LYS A 41 -5.82 5.94 -7.18
C LYS A 41 -4.44 6.14 -6.57
N THR A 42 -3.39 6.14 -7.39
CA THR A 42 -2.00 6.39 -6.94
C THR A 42 -1.85 7.79 -6.34
N THR A 43 -2.59 8.77 -6.88
CA THR A 43 -2.62 10.14 -6.32
C THR A 43 -3.22 10.14 -4.91
N LEU A 44 -4.34 9.42 -4.70
CA LEU A 44 -4.96 9.28 -3.39
C LEU A 44 -4.01 8.59 -2.40
N LEU A 45 -3.41 7.46 -2.79
CA LEU A 45 -2.44 6.74 -1.96
C LEU A 45 -1.25 7.64 -1.58
N ASN A 46 -0.72 8.41 -2.54
CA ASN A 46 0.38 9.35 -2.29
C ASN A 46 -0.01 10.51 -1.37
N CYS A 47 -1.25 10.99 -1.45
CA CYS A 47 -1.77 12.00 -0.52
C CYS A 47 -1.94 11.41 0.89
N LEU A 48 -2.56 10.22 1.02
CA LEU A 48 -2.72 9.50 2.29
C LEU A 48 -1.40 9.26 3.01
N SER A 49 -0.36 8.94 2.27
CA SER A 49 0.98 8.66 2.80
C SER A 49 1.84 9.92 3.02
N GLY A 50 1.33 11.09 2.65
CA GLY A 50 2.09 12.34 2.69
C GLY A 50 3.29 12.39 1.73
N MET A 51 3.35 11.50 0.74
CA MET A 51 4.33 11.58 -0.35
C MET A 51 3.99 12.72 -1.31
N LEU A 52 2.71 13.00 -1.47
CA LEU A 52 2.19 14.10 -2.27
C LEU A 52 1.33 15.02 -1.39
N ARG A 53 1.61 16.31 -1.44
CA ARG A 53 0.81 17.28 -0.70
C ARG A 53 -0.54 17.49 -1.38
N ALA A 54 -1.64 17.40 -0.62
CA ALA A 54 -2.97 17.75 -1.08
C ALA A 54 -3.04 19.24 -1.44
N THR A 55 -3.99 19.62 -2.30
CA THR A 55 -4.28 21.03 -2.63
C THR A 55 -5.20 21.64 -1.57
N SER A 56 -6.17 20.86 -1.09
CA SER A 56 -7.08 21.22 0.01
C SER A 56 -7.59 19.97 0.70
N GLY A 57 -8.25 20.15 1.85
CA GLY A 57 -8.72 19.07 2.69
C GLY A 57 -7.63 18.52 3.60
N GLU A 58 -7.97 17.49 4.35
CA GLU A 58 -7.12 16.96 5.43
C GLU A 58 -6.88 15.46 5.28
N VAL A 59 -5.71 15.01 5.69
CA VAL A 59 -5.39 13.61 5.98
C VAL A 59 -5.09 13.52 7.46
N ILE A 60 -5.88 12.72 8.18
CA ILE A 60 -5.79 12.61 9.63
C ILE A 60 -5.33 11.19 9.99
N LEU A 61 -4.23 11.09 10.72
CA LEU A 61 -3.73 9.86 11.32
C LEU A 61 -3.81 9.98 12.85
N ASP A 62 -4.60 9.13 13.49
CA ASP A 62 -4.77 9.12 14.95
C ASP A 62 -5.12 10.47 15.59
N GLY A 63 -5.97 11.24 14.91
CA GLY A 63 -6.40 12.56 15.33
C GLY A 63 -5.42 13.70 14.96
N VAL A 64 -4.29 13.37 14.35
CA VAL A 64 -3.30 14.38 13.90
C VAL A 64 -3.48 14.64 12.40
N ASP A 65 -3.77 15.88 12.02
CA ASP A 65 -3.71 16.31 10.62
C ASP A 65 -2.26 16.29 10.12
N ILE A 66 -1.97 15.41 9.15
CA ILE A 66 -0.64 15.28 8.57
C ILE A 66 -0.41 16.21 7.37
N THR A 67 -1.47 16.77 6.78
CA THR A 67 -1.36 17.71 5.63
C THR A 67 -0.72 19.04 6.05
N GLY A 68 -0.96 19.47 7.28
CA GLY A 68 -0.38 20.68 7.87
C GLY A 68 1.04 20.50 8.40
N LEU A 69 1.59 19.28 8.44
CA LEU A 69 2.91 19.05 8.99
C LEU A 69 4.03 19.60 8.10
N GLY A 70 5.02 20.22 8.74
CA GLY A 70 6.26 20.59 8.07
C GLY A 70 7.07 19.34 7.64
N ARG A 71 7.90 19.50 6.60
CA ARG A 71 8.65 18.42 5.95
C ARG A 71 9.34 17.46 6.93
N ARG A 72 10.08 17.99 7.93
CA ARG A 72 10.82 17.14 8.91
C ARG A 72 9.89 16.26 9.74
N LYS A 73 8.75 16.80 10.20
CA LYS A 73 7.77 16.05 10.99
C LYS A 73 7.08 14.98 10.14
N LEU A 74 6.76 15.30 8.89
CA LEU A 74 6.14 14.36 7.97
C LEU A 74 7.10 13.21 7.58
N GLU A 75 8.39 13.51 7.36
CA GLU A 75 9.42 12.51 7.13
C GLU A 75 9.62 11.59 8.36
N ALA A 76 9.61 12.15 9.57
CA ALA A 76 9.66 11.36 10.81
C ALA A 76 8.44 10.44 10.93
N LEU A 77 7.24 10.95 10.70
CA LEU A 77 6.00 10.18 10.72
C LEU A 77 6.04 9.02 9.71
N ARG A 78 6.47 9.27 8.46
CA ARG A 78 6.60 8.21 7.46
C ARG A 78 7.55 7.11 7.90
N ARG A 79 8.68 7.46 8.50
CA ARG A 79 9.65 6.47 9.00
C ARG A 79 9.12 5.62 10.14
N THR A 80 8.23 6.16 10.99
CA THR A 80 7.76 5.46 12.19
C THR A 80 6.43 4.76 12.01
N SER A 81 5.54 5.30 11.17
CA SER A 81 4.14 4.86 11.11
C SER A 81 3.74 4.21 9.78
N PHE A 82 4.47 4.47 8.68
CA PHE A 82 4.09 4.00 7.35
C PHE A 82 5.04 2.95 6.80
N GLY A 83 4.48 1.89 6.23
CA GLY A 83 5.14 0.91 5.39
C GLY A 83 4.74 1.11 3.93
N PHE A 84 5.62 0.72 3.01
CA PHE A 84 5.36 0.83 1.58
C PHE A 84 5.74 -0.45 0.86
N ILE A 85 4.85 -0.89 -0.02
CA ILE A 85 5.06 -1.99 -0.96
C ILE A 85 4.76 -1.45 -2.35
N PHE A 86 5.76 -1.43 -3.21
CA PHE A 86 5.68 -0.87 -4.55
C PHE A 86 5.69 -1.97 -5.60
N GLN A 87 5.17 -1.66 -6.78
CA GLN A 87 5.18 -2.54 -7.94
C GLN A 87 6.62 -2.94 -8.35
N ASP A 88 7.56 -2.01 -8.30
CA ASP A 88 8.98 -2.21 -8.64
C ASP A 88 9.82 -2.69 -7.45
N TYR A 89 9.18 -3.21 -6.40
CA TYR A 89 9.78 -3.75 -5.18
C TYR A 89 10.59 -2.75 -4.36
N ASN A 90 11.25 -1.78 -4.96
CA ASN A 90 12.18 -0.81 -4.34
C ASN A 90 13.18 -1.49 -3.39
N LEU A 91 13.83 -2.54 -3.88
CA LEU A 91 14.95 -3.18 -3.21
C LEU A 91 16.25 -2.49 -3.63
N ILE A 92 17.21 -2.44 -2.72
CA ILE A 92 18.56 -1.96 -3.01
C ILE A 92 19.37 -3.15 -3.54
N ASP A 93 19.81 -3.09 -4.80
CA ASP A 93 20.50 -4.19 -5.48
C ASP A 93 21.82 -4.59 -4.80
N ALA A 94 22.52 -3.64 -4.17
CA ALA A 94 23.76 -3.89 -3.44
C ALA A 94 23.58 -4.54 -2.07
N LEU A 95 22.33 -4.79 -1.64
CA LEU A 95 22.00 -5.40 -0.35
C LEU A 95 21.35 -6.76 -0.55
N THR A 96 21.66 -7.69 0.34
CA THR A 96 20.99 -9.00 0.39
C THR A 96 19.52 -8.88 0.81
N ALA A 97 18.74 -9.96 0.68
CA ALA A 97 17.34 -9.98 1.09
C ALA A 97 17.19 -9.58 2.57
N VAL A 98 17.96 -10.17 3.48
CA VAL A 98 17.91 -9.83 4.91
C VAL A 98 18.31 -8.39 5.18
N GLN A 99 19.29 -7.86 4.47
CA GLN A 99 19.70 -6.45 4.59
C GLN A 99 18.62 -5.50 4.07
N ASN A 100 17.95 -5.85 2.97
CA ASN A 100 16.80 -5.08 2.45
C ASN A 100 15.64 -5.04 3.46
N VAL A 101 15.35 -6.15 4.15
CA VAL A 101 14.32 -6.18 5.20
C VAL A 101 14.68 -5.29 6.39
N ARG A 102 15.96 -5.16 6.71
CA ARG A 102 16.48 -4.32 7.81
C ARG A 102 16.60 -2.83 7.48
N LEU A 103 16.40 -2.43 6.24
CA LEU A 103 16.54 -1.03 5.79
C LEU A 103 15.83 0.02 6.64
N PRO A 104 14.63 -0.22 7.23
CA PRO A 104 13.99 0.77 8.09
C PRO A 104 14.86 1.24 9.27
N SER A 105 15.71 0.38 9.83
CA SER A 105 16.53 0.67 11.02
C SER A 105 17.57 1.79 10.80
N PRO A 106 18.43 1.75 9.75
CA PRO A 106 19.45 2.77 9.53
C PRO A 106 18.89 4.18 9.26
N PHE A 107 17.63 4.25 8.81
CA PHE A 107 16.99 5.53 8.48
C PHE A 107 16.11 6.09 9.61
N GLY A 108 16.32 5.61 10.86
CA GLY A 108 15.61 6.11 12.05
C GLY A 108 14.18 5.59 12.19
N GLY A 109 13.88 4.46 11.55
CA GLY A 109 12.70 3.64 11.82
C GLY A 109 12.86 2.79 13.08
N ALA A 110 11.89 1.92 13.38
CA ALA A 110 12.06 0.89 14.41
C ALA A 110 13.25 0.00 14.05
N GLU A 111 14.02 -0.39 15.05
CA GLU A 111 15.14 -1.28 14.84
C GLU A 111 14.64 -2.68 14.44
N VAL A 112 14.95 -3.08 13.22
CA VAL A 112 14.70 -4.43 12.73
C VAL A 112 15.97 -5.25 12.95
N THR A 113 15.97 -6.10 13.95
CA THR A 113 17.10 -7.00 14.24
C THR A 113 17.23 -8.05 13.13
N GLU A 114 18.44 -8.62 12.97
CA GLU A 114 18.64 -9.66 11.96
C GLU A 114 17.80 -10.93 12.23
N PRO A 115 17.65 -11.42 13.47
CA PRO A 115 16.72 -12.53 13.75
C PRO A 115 15.27 -12.21 13.31
N ARG A 116 14.76 -11.01 13.58
CA ARG A 116 13.43 -10.59 13.15
C ARG A 116 13.30 -10.54 11.63
N ALA A 117 14.31 -10.03 10.94
CA ALA A 117 14.31 -10.00 9.48
C ALA A 117 14.29 -11.42 8.87
N ARG A 118 15.06 -12.35 9.44
CA ARG A 118 15.06 -13.78 9.02
C ARG A 118 13.72 -14.45 9.30
N GLU A 119 13.12 -14.19 10.46
CA GLU A 119 11.76 -14.66 10.79
C GLU A 119 10.73 -14.19 9.77
N MET A 120 10.75 -12.92 9.39
CA MET A 120 9.82 -12.38 8.38
C MET A 120 10.07 -12.94 6.99
N LEU A 121 11.33 -13.16 6.62
CA LEU A 121 11.66 -13.85 5.36
C LEU A 121 11.17 -15.30 5.36
N ALA A 122 11.30 -16.01 6.47
CA ALA A 122 10.75 -17.35 6.61
C ALA A 122 9.22 -17.38 6.51
N LEU A 123 8.55 -16.41 7.15
CA LEU A 123 7.09 -16.27 7.10
C LEU A 123 6.57 -16.11 5.66
N VAL A 124 7.31 -15.41 4.80
CA VAL A 124 6.97 -15.25 3.38
C VAL A 124 7.58 -16.32 2.46
N GLY A 125 8.01 -17.46 3.02
CA GLY A 125 8.51 -18.60 2.26
C GLY A 125 9.89 -18.39 1.60
N LEU A 126 10.75 -17.56 2.18
CA LEU A 126 12.09 -17.24 1.67
C LEU A 126 13.21 -17.81 2.55
N SER A 127 12.94 -18.87 3.33
CA SER A 127 13.99 -19.57 4.10
C SER A 127 15.08 -20.10 3.18
N GLY A 128 16.34 -19.83 3.54
CA GLY A 128 17.52 -20.21 2.75
C GLY A 128 17.89 -19.21 1.65
N LEU A 129 17.10 -18.13 1.45
CA LEU A 129 17.37 -17.09 0.46
C LEU A 129 17.79 -15.76 1.08
N GLU A 130 18.01 -15.72 2.39
CA GLU A 130 18.25 -14.50 3.16
C GLU A 130 19.48 -13.71 2.70
N ASN A 131 20.50 -14.43 2.23
CA ASN A 131 21.76 -13.86 1.77
C ASN A 131 21.84 -13.63 0.24
N ARG A 132 20.75 -13.88 -0.49
CA ARG A 132 20.67 -13.63 -1.92
C ARG A 132 20.49 -12.14 -2.21
N TYR A 133 21.11 -11.67 -3.27
CA TYR A 133 20.94 -10.33 -3.81
C TYR A 133 19.66 -10.27 -4.69
N PRO A 134 19.04 -9.10 -4.88
CA PRO A 134 17.84 -8.96 -5.72
C PRO A 134 18.00 -9.54 -7.14
N ALA A 135 19.18 -9.45 -7.74
CA ALA A 135 19.46 -10.01 -9.06
C ALA A 135 19.40 -11.54 -9.12
N GLU A 136 19.55 -12.22 -7.98
CA GLU A 136 19.50 -13.69 -7.84
C GLU A 136 18.09 -14.21 -7.50
N LEU A 137 17.12 -13.31 -7.32
CA LEU A 137 15.74 -13.60 -6.92
C LEU A 137 14.78 -13.44 -8.10
N SER A 138 13.76 -14.31 -8.16
CA SER A 138 12.64 -14.12 -9.09
C SER A 138 11.82 -12.86 -8.74
N GLY A 139 10.97 -12.39 -9.65
CA GLY A 139 10.08 -11.26 -9.40
C GLY A 139 9.20 -11.48 -8.15
N GLY A 140 8.60 -12.68 -8.03
CA GLY A 140 7.79 -13.03 -6.86
C GLY A 140 8.60 -13.10 -5.56
N GLN A 141 9.85 -13.58 -5.62
CA GLN A 141 10.73 -13.58 -4.46
C GLN A 141 11.12 -12.15 -4.04
N ARG A 142 11.42 -11.27 -4.97
CA ARG A 142 11.69 -9.85 -4.70
C ARG A 142 10.49 -9.17 -4.05
N GLN A 143 9.28 -9.43 -4.54
CA GLN A 143 8.05 -8.89 -3.94
C GLN A 143 7.86 -9.40 -2.51
N ARG A 144 8.11 -10.69 -2.25
CA ARG A 144 8.05 -11.26 -0.90
C ARG A 144 9.10 -10.64 0.03
N VAL A 145 10.29 -10.28 -0.44
CA VAL A 145 11.26 -9.49 0.35
C VAL A 145 10.69 -8.12 0.70
N ALA A 146 10.03 -7.43 -0.23
CA ALA A 146 9.40 -6.12 0.04
C ALA A 146 8.27 -6.23 1.08
N ILE A 147 7.49 -7.32 1.04
CA ILE A 147 6.45 -7.61 2.05
C ILE A 147 7.10 -7.92 3.40
N ALA A 148 8.13 -8.78 3.45
CA ALA A 148 8.86 -9.08 4.68
C ALA A 148 9.43 -7.82 5.33
N ARG A 149 9.90 -6.84 4.52
CA ARG A 149 10.35 -5.52 4.98
C ARG A 149 9.23 -4.73 5.65
N ALA A 150 8.03 -4.75 5.07
CA ALA A 150 6.87 -4.08 5.64
C ALA A 150 6.40 -4.75 6.95
N LEU A 151 6.38 -6.09 6.98
CA LEU A 151 6.06 -6.89 8.17
C LEU A 151 7.05 -6.67 9.32
N ALA A 152 8.35 -6.72 9.01
CA ALA A 152 9.42 -6.58 10.01
C ALA A 152 9.39 -5.22 10.72
N ALA A 153 8.91 -4.20 10.03
CA ALA A 153 8.88 -2.84 10.54
C ALA A 153 7.63 -2.55 11.42
N GLU A 154 6.65 -3.46 11.49
CA GLU A 154 5.44 -3.35 12.32
C GLU A 154 4.75 -1.99 12.19
N ARG A 155 4.49 -1.57 10.95
CA ARG A 155 3.93 -0.24 10.68
C ARG A 155 2.43 -0.21 10.92
N ARG A 156 1.94 0.92 11.46
CA ARG A 156 0.51 1.13 11.69
C ARG A 156 -0.31 1.12 10.41
N VAL A 157 0.25 1.71 9.34
CA VAL A 157 -0.39 1.74 8.03
C VAL A 157 0.60 1.25 6.97
N VAL A 158 0.16 0.31 6.14
CA VAL A 158 0.92 -0.19 4.99
C VAL A 158 0.20 0.24 3.72
N PHE A 159 0.89 1.00 2.89
CA PHE A 159 0.44 1.40 1.56
C PHE A 159 1.04 0.47 0.51
N ALA A 160 0.21 -0.07 -0.37
CA ALA A 160 0.63 -0.94 -1.44
C ALA A 160 0.10 -0.42 -2.78
N ASP A 161 1.00 -0.13 -3.72
CA ASP A 161 0.66 0.31 -5.07
C ASP A 161 0.97 -0.82 -6.05
N GLU A 162 -0.09 -1.42 -6.62
CA GLU A 162 -0.04 -2.54 -7.56
C GLU A 162 0.91 -3.69 -7.12
N PRO A 163 0.74 -4.22 -5.90
CA PRO A 163 1.74 -5.10 -5.28
C PRO A 163 1.94 -6.44 -5.98
N THR A 164 1.10 -6.76 -6.96
CA THR A 164 1.14 -8.03 -7.70
C THR A 164 1.25 -7.85 -9.21
N GLY A 165 1.38 -6.62 -9.69
CA GLY A 165 1.32 -6.29 -11.12
C GLY A 165 2.39 -6.95 -11.99
N ALA A 166 3.55 -7.27 -11.41
CA ALA A 166 4.67 -7.91 -12.11
C ALA A 166 4.78 -9.43 -11.84
N LEU A 167 3.76 -10.06 -11.20
CA LEU A 167 3.84 -11.45 -10.76
C LEU A 167 3.03 -12.41 -11.64
N ASP A 168 3.55 -13.61 -11.80
CA ASP A 168 2.80 -14.76 -12.33
C ASP A 168 1.67 -15.17 -11.35
N SER A 169 0.74 -15.99 -11.84
CA SER A 169 -0.47 -16.38 -11.08
C SER A 169 -0.18 -17.15 -9.78
N ALA A 170 0.90 -17.93 -9.73
CA ALA A 170 1.26 -18.70 -8.53
C ALA A 170 1.86 -17.77 -7.48
N SER A 171 2.86 -16.98 -7.86
CA SER A 171 3.50 -15.96 -7.00
C SER A 171 2.48 -14.94 -6.46
N ARG A 172 1.50 -14.55 -7.29
CA ARG A 172 0.42 -13.63 -6.88
C ARG A 172 -0.39 -14.20 -5.73
N ARG A 173 -0.79 -15.48 -5.80
CA ARG A 173 -1.58 -16.12 -4.74
C ARG A 173 -0.84 -16.15 -3.41
N GLU A 174 0.43 -16.54 -3.41
CA GLU A 174 1.27 -16.53 -2.22
C GLU A 174 1.39 -15.12 -1.62
N VAL A 175 1.59 -14.10 -2.45
CA VAL A 175 1.66 -12.71 -2.01
C VAL A 175 0.36 -12.27 -1.34
N LEU A 176 -0.80 -12.63 -1.89
CA LEU A 176 -2.11 -12.28 -1.31
C LEU A 176 -2.33 -12.92 0.06
N GLU A 177 -1.89 -14.17 0.25
CA GLU A 177 -1.96 -14.84 1.56
C GLU A 177 -1.15 -14.06 2.62
N HIS A 178 0.02 -13.56 2.26
CA HIS A 178 0.84 -12.75 3.16
C HIS A 178 0.25 -11.36 3.42
N PHE A 179 -0.42 -10.75 2.42
CA PHE A 179 -1.16 -9.51 2.61
C PHE A 179 -2.30 -9.67 3.62
N ALA A 180 -3.03 -10.78 3.54
CA ALA A 180 -4.11 -11.10 4.46
C ALA A 180 -3.65 -11.30 5.91
N ALA A 181 -2.36 -11.57 6.14
CA ALA A 181 -1.78 -11.70 7.48
C ALA A 181 -1.43 -10.35 8.15
N LEU A 182 -1.25 -9.27 7.38
CA LEU A 182 -0.88 -7.95 7.91
C LEU A 182 -1.83 -7.39 8.99
N PRO A 183 -3.18 -7.48 8.82
CA PRO A 183 -4.11 -7.04 9.85
C PRO A 183 -3.97 -7.78 11.17
N ALA A 184 -3.67 -9.08 11.14
CA ALA A 184 -3.46 -9.86 12.35
C ALA A 184 -2.25 -9.39 13.19
N LEU A 185 -1.32 -8.65 12.55
CA LEU A 185 -0.18 -7.99 13.19
C LEU A 185 -0.50 -6.53 13.58
N GLY A 186 -1.77 -6.10 13.50
CA GLY A 186 -2.22 -4.77 13.87
C GLY A 186 -2.04 -3.69 12.80
N SER A 187 -1.63 -4.04 11.58
CA SER A 187 -1.46 -3.08 10.49
C SER A 187 -2.77 -2.80 9.76
N THR A 188 -3.04 -1.54 9.45
CA THR A 188 -4.08 -1.14 8.49
C THR A 188 -3.45 -1.11 7.10
N VAL A 189 -4.04 -1.80 6.13
CA VAL A 189 -3.49 -1.90 4.77
C VAL A 189 -4.39 -1.15 3.80
N VAL A 190 -3.79 -0.27 3.00
CA VAL A 190 -4.44 0.41 1.87
C VAL A 190 -3.75 -0.05 0.59
N VAL A 191 -4.46 -0.82 -0.23
CA VAL A 191 -3.93 -1.36 -1.48
C VAL A 191 -4.62 -0.71 -2.67
N VAL A 192 -3.83 -0.19 -3.60
CA VAL A 192 -4.29 0.24 -4.92
C VAL A 192 -4.03 -0.88 -5.89
N THR A 193 -5.05 -1.28 -6.63
CA THR A 193 -4.93 -2.32 -7.65
C THR A 193 -6.00 -2.21 -8.73
N HIS A 194 -5.73 -2.73 -9.91
CA HIS A 194 -6.69 -2.96 -10.98
C HIS A 194 -7.10 -4.45 -11.08
N ASP A 195 -6.48 -5.34 -10.28
CA ASP A 195 -6.79 -6.78 -10.29
C ASP A 195 -7.94 -7.10 -9.31
N PRO A 196 -9.11 -7.55 -9.82
CA PRO A 196 -10.24 -7.92 -8.97
C PRO A 196 -9.93 -9.05 -7.99
N THR A 197 -8.96 -9.92 -8.29
CA THR A 197 -8.57 -11.02 -7.41
C THR A 197 -7.84 -10.48 -6.18
N VAL A 198 -6.98 -9.48 -6.38
CA VAL A 198 -6.30 -8.78 -5.28
C VAL A 198 -7.30 -8.04 -4.40
N ALA A 199 -8.23 -7.32 -5.02
CA ALA A 199 -9.24 -6.55 -4.29
C ALA A 199 -10.22 -7.45 -3.52
N ALA A 200 -10.54 -8.64 -4.03
CA ALA A 200 -11.39 -9.61 -3.34
C ALA A 200 -10.77 -10.20 -2.07
N ALA A 201 -9.45 -10.11 -1.91
CA ALA A 201 -8.77 -10.47 -0.68
C ALA A 201 -8.87 -9.38 0.42
N ALA A 202 -9.33 -8.18 0.06
CA ALA A 202 -9.56 -7.09 1.01
C ALA A 202 -10.93 -7.24 1.70
N SER A 203 -11.02 -6.76 2.93
CA SER A 203 -12.29 -6.71 3.67
C SER A 203 -13.28 -5.67 3.11
N ARG A 204 -12.75 -4.64 2.42
CA ARG A 204 -13.51 -3.52 1.87
C ARG A 204 -12.90 -3.04 0.55
N VAL A 205 -13.74 -2.66 -0.39
CA VAL A 205 -13.34 -2.15 -1.71
C VAL A 205 -13.97 -0.78 -1.94
N LEU A 206 -13.12 0.21 -2.20
CA LEU A 206 -13.51 1.55 -2.62
C LEU A 206 -13.35 1.68 -4.13
N PHE A 207 -14.38 2.16 -4.81
CA PHE A 207 -14.30 2.41 -6.25
C PHE A 207 -14.13 3.91 -6.50
N LEU A 208 -12.99 4.26 -7.07
CA LEU A 208 -12.62 5.63 -7.43
C LEU A 208 -12.86 5.85 -8.92
N TYR A 209 -13.60 6.89 -9.27
CA TYR A 209 -13.87 7.31 -10.65
C TYR A 209 -13.80 8.83 -10.73
N ASP A 210 -13.02 9.36 -11.67
CA ASP A 210 -12.82 10.81 -11.86
C ASP A 210 -12.55 11.59 -10.57
N GLY A 211 -11.68 11.03 -9.73
CA GLY A 211 -11.24 11.67 -8.50
C GLY A 211 -12.22 11.61 -7.33
N VAL A 212 -13.36 10.95 -7.46
CA VAL A 212 -14.35 10.78 -6.39
C VAL A 212 -14.58 9.30 -6.05
N ILE A 213 -14.89 8.98 -4.78
CA ILE A 213 -15.33 7.64 -4.39
C ILE A 213 -16.80 7.50 -4.80
N VAL A 214 -17.06 6.63 -5.78
CA VAL A 214 -18.42 6.42 -6.33
C VAL A 214 -19.11 5.19 -5.76
N ASP A 215 -18.38 4.32 -5.09
CA ASP A 215 -18.93 3.14 -4.41
C ASP A 215 -18.00 2.66 -3.30
N ASP A 216 -18.57 2.04 -2.27
CA ASP A 216 -17.89 1.58 -1.06
C ASP A 216 -18.56 0.29 -0.58
N ARG A 217 -17.88 -0.84 -0.71
CA ARG A 217 -18.45 -2.17 -0.52
C ARG A 217 -17.54 -3.07 0.30
N SER A 218 -18.15 -3.94 1.08
CA SER A 218 -17.47 -5.00 1.83
C SER A 218 -17.93 -6.38 1.36
N GLY A 219 -17.03 -7.37 1.44
CA GLY A 219 -17.35 -8.76 1.18
C GLY A 219 -17.65 -9.10 -0.29
N LEU A 220 -17.15 -8.31 -1.24
CA LEU A 220 -17.33 -8.59 -2.67
C LEU A 220 -16.41 -9.71 -3.15
N GLY A 221 -16.96 -10.59 -4.00
CA GLY A 221 -16.17 -11.55 -4.76
C GLY A 221 -15.49 -10.92 -5.99
N ALA A 222 -14.44 -11.58 -6.51
CA ALA A 222 -13.70 -11.06 -7.67
C ALA A 222 -14.58 -10.83 -8.91
N ARG A 223 -15.64 -11.63 -9.11
CA ARG A 223 -16.59 -11.47 -10.23
C ARG A 223 -17.41 -10.17 -10.10
N ASP A 224 -17.91 -9.88 -8.90
CA ASP A 224 -18.72 -8.69 -8.65
C ASP A 224 -17.88 -7.43 -8.79
N ILE A 225 -16.63 -7.50 -8.32
CA ILE A 225 -15.64 -6.42 -8.46
C ILE A 225 -15.34 -6.17 -9.94
N ALA A 226 -15.08 -7.23 -10.73
CA ALA A 226 -14.81 -7.12 -12.16
C ALA A 226 -16.00 -6.53 -12.91
N ALA A 227 -17.23 -6.98 -12.64
CA ALA A 227 -18.44 -6.43 -13.22
C ALA A 227 -18.57 -4.94 -12.90
N ARG A 228 -18.35 -4.55 -11.64
CA ARG A 228 -18.43 -3.15 -11.23
C ARG A 228 -17.37 -2.26 -11.91
N LEU A 229 -16.16 -2.79 -12.11
CA LEU A 229 -15.10 -2.09 -12.84
C LEU A 229 -15.51 -1.85 -14.30
N THR A 230 -16.01 -2.89 -14.97
CA THR A 230 -16.51 -2.79 -16.36
C THR A 230 -17.62 -1.73 -16.49
N ASP A 231 -18.56 -1.68 -15.53
CA ASP A 231 -19.61 -0.67 -15.51
C ASP A 231 -19.04 0.76 -15.36
N LEU A 232 -17.96 0.93 -14.59
CA LEU A 232 -17.30 2.22 -14.43
C LEU A 232 -16.51 2.63 -15.68
N GLU A 233 -15.84 1.68 -16.34
CA GLU A 233 -15.11 1.93 -17.60
C GLU A 233 -16.04 2.25 -18.78
N ALA A 234 -17.29 1.79 -18.75
CA ALA A 234 -18.31 2.08 -19.76
C ALA A 234 -18.97 3.45 -19.58
N ARG A 235 -18.68 4.18 -18.50
CA ARG A 235 -19.19 5.54 -18.30
C ARG A 235 -18.54 6.50 -19.31
N PRO A 236 -19.32 7.41 -19.89
CA PRO A 236 -18.84 8.39 -20.86
C PRO A 236 -17.86 9.39 -20.24
#